data_ea3a2cab29ae4fe8221560bfbe2fe7f7
#
_entry.id   ea3a2cab29ae4fe8221560bfbe2fe7f7
#
_cell.length_a   1.000
_cell.length_b   1.000
_cell.length_c   1.000
_cell.angle_alpha   90.00
_cell.angle_beta   90.00
_cell.angle_gamma   90.00
#
_symmetry.space_group_name_H-M   'P 1'
#
loop_
_entity.id
_entity.type
_entity.pdbx_description
1 polymer ?
#
loop_
_entity_poly.entity_id
_entity_poly.type
_entity_poly.pdbx_seq_one_letter_code
_entity_poly.pdbx_strand_id
1 'polypeptide(L)'
;MFKLLRLLKPDAGRIVLVVFLTLITSAASLALPYLMSYIVEYGIGGQNMTVTLACSGIMLGVSIMGLVVGILSYKISAGVVSRYSKTLREVIFKKVNTLNPDQLNHWGTGALITRSTNDIWLLEECASMLMQGVISIPILVLGGSALAFLADPWLALIMFTFVPVVVTVLYFVVRRIMPLWEKSDEYIDKQNSIIRERLTGIRVIRAFNREDRECDRANEATLVMAKNIIKANVNMGLLTPVIMLGLNLVTILILYVGAKLMQGGKSAVTGADIIAIVQYVALVMNGIMMFAMMLAFLPKVAVNSRRINEILETEIQKEPDDENLPAFSGALKFSHVDFRYEGASENALSDVSFDIAPGEKVAFIGGTGSGKSSIVKLIMKFFNPTSGEISYDGKSVSEISGKRVRNNVTCVLQNATIFSGTIGSNVRMSAADASDEQVYDALKIAELKGFVENLETGLDYEILSGGSNLSGGQKQRLSIARAMLKNGSIYLFDDSFSALDFLTEAHVKENLDKTLSGKTKIVMTQRASTAASADKIFVLDEGRIVGRGTHKDLLSSCRQYREIYESQTGKKVEGGAV
;
A
#
# COMPACT_ATOMS: atom_id res chain seq x y z
N MET A 1 1.84 -6.55 -15.90
CA MET A 1 3.26 -6.22 -15.95
C MET A 1 3.56 -5.16 -17.02
N PHE A 2 3.31 -5.38 -18.32
CA PHE A 2 3.65 -4.43 -19.39
C PHE A 2 3.02 -3.03 -19.25
N LYS A 3 1.81 -2.91 -18.67
CA LYS A 3 1.17 -1.60 -18.41
C LYS A 3 2.01 -0.75 -17.44
N LEU A 4 2.55 -1.37 -16.38
CA LEU A 4 3.37 -0.69 -15.38
C LEU A 4 4.76 -0.32 -15.94
N LEU A 5 5.35 -1.15 -16.80
CA LEU A 5 6.61 -0.82 -17.47
C LEU A 5 6.50 0.38 -18.43
N ARG A 6 5.29 0.72 -18.89
CA ARG A 6 5.09 1.96 -19.69
C ARG A 6 5.45 3.23 -18.93
N LEU A 7 5.42 3.19 -17.60
CA LEU A 7 5.84 4.33 -16.76
C LEU A 7 7.35 4.61 -16.84
N LEU A 8 8.15 3.71 -17.43
CA LEU A 8 9.56 3.93 -17.74
C LEU A 8 9.79 4.76 -19.03
N LYS A 9 8.76 4.96 -19.86
CA LYS A 9 8.90 5.71 -21.14
C LYS A 9 9.55 7.10 -21.02
N PRO A 10 9.25 7.92 -20.00
CA PRO A 10 9.88 9.24 -19.87
C PRO A 10 11.41 9.17 -19.74
N ASP A 11 11.95 8.07 -19.21
CA ASP A 11 13.39 7.87 -19.03
C ASP A 11 14.04 7.05 -20.16
N ALA A 12 13.36 6.87 -21.31
CA ALA A 12 13.85 6.04 -22.43
C ALA A 12 15.29 6.42 -22.88
N GLY A 13 15.61 7.71 -22.98
CA GLY A 13 16.96 8.15 -23.33
C GLY A 13 18.04 7.70 -22.33
N ARG A 14 17.71 7.72 -21.03
CA ARG A 14 18.63 7.23 -19.99
C ARG A 14 18.75 5.71 -20.00
N ILE A 15 17.66 5.01 -20.31
CA ILE A 15 17.66 3.55 -20.48
C ILE A 15 18.58 3.16 -21.65
N VAL A 16 18.47 3.85 -22.79
CA VAL A 16 19.36 3.64 -23.93
C VAL A 16 20.82 3.90 -23.55
N LEU A 17 21.10 4.93 -22.75
CA LEU A 17 22.45 5.19 -22.26
C LEU A 17 22.96 4.06 -21.34
N VAL A 18 22.13 3.56 -20.42
CA VAL A 18 22.47 2.41 -19.56
C VAL A 18 22.78 1.18 -20.42
N VAL A 19 21.97 0.91 -21.44
CA VAL A 19 22.17 -0.16 -22.42
C VAL A 19 23.55 -0.03 -23.08
N PHE A 20 23.88 1.15 -23.58
CA PHE A 20 25.17 1.41 -24.24
C PHE A 20 26.36 1.24 -23.28
N LEU A 21 26.24 1.76 -22.04
CA LEU A 21 27.30 1.60 -21.05
C LEU A 21 27.46 0.14 -20.61
N THR A 22 26.35 -0.62 -20.51
CA THR A 22 26.39 -2.06 -20.21
C THR A 22 27.01 -2.87 -21.35
N LEU A 23 26.78 -2.48 -22.59
CA LEU A 23 27.47 -3.04 -23.75
C LEU A 23 29.00 -2.88 -23.63
N ILE A 24 29.45 -1.67 -23.29
CA ILE A 24 30.88 -1.39 -23.11
C ILE A 24 31.48 -2.24 -21.99
N THR A 25 30.82 -2.31 -20.82
CA THR A 25 31.33 -3.11 -19.70
C THR A 25 31.35 -4.60 -20.01
N SER A 26 30.33 -5.12 -20.71
CA SER A 26 30.31 -6.52 -21.15
C SER A 26 31.39 -6.83 -22.19
N ALA A 27 31.59 -5.92 -23.16
CA ALA A 27 32.69 -6.04 -24.14
C ALA A 27 34.06 -5.99 -23.46
N ALA A 28 34.26 -5.10 -22.49
CA ALA A 28 35.47 -5.05 -21.69
C ALA A 28 35.75 -6.39 -20.97
N SER A 29 34.70 -6.97 -20.35
CA SER A 29 34.81 -8.28 -19.67
C SER A 29 35.19 -9.41 -20.65
N LEU A 30 34.67 -9.38 -21.88
CA LEU A 30 35.01 -10.36 -22.93
C LEU A 30 36.42 -10.16 -23.54
N ALA A 31 36.95 -8.93 -23.50
CA ALA A 31 38.29 -8.63 -24.03
C ALA A 31 39.40 -9.13 -23.08
N LEU A 32 39.16 -9.24 -21.77
CA LEU A 32 40.18 -9.64 -20.80
C LEU A 32 40.76 -11.05 -21.06
N PRO A 33 39.94 -12.11 -21.31
CA PRO A 33 40.47 -13.44 -21.63
C PRO A 33 41.30 -13.46 -22.92
N TYR A 34 40.90 -12.67 -23.92
CA TYR A 34 41.66 -12.54 -25.17
C TYR A 34 43.02 -11.90 -24.93
N LEU A 35 43.08 -10.80 -24.20
CA LEU A 35 44.36 -10.15 -23.85
C LEU A 35 45.24 -11.07 -23.00
N MET A 36 44.66 -11.88 -22.13
CA MET A 36 45.39 -12.86 -21.33
C MET A 36 46.01 -13.95 -22.22
N SER A 37 45.26 -14.47 -23.20
CA SER A 37 45.81 -15.45 -24.12
C SER A 37 46.98 -14.86 -24.93
N TYR A 38 46.85 -13.61 -25.37
CA TYR A 38 47.91 -12.92 -26.10
C TYR A 38 49.18 -12.71 -25.26
N ILE A 39 49.06 -12.41 -23.97
CA ILE A 39 50.19 -12.32 -23.03
C ILE A 39 50.87 -13.68 -22.90
N VAL A 40 50.11 -14.76 -22.77
CA VAL A 40 50.66 -16.10 -22.59
C VAL A 40 51.39 -16.58 -23.84
N GLU A 41 50.83 -16.33 -25.01
CA GLU A 41 51.41 -16.79 -26.28
C GLU A 41 52.63 -15.97 -26.71
N TYR A 42 52.48 -14.64 -26.87
CA TYR A 42 53.51 -13.77 -27.45
C TYR A 42 54.38 -13.10 -26.38
N GLY A 43 53.90 -12.96 -25.16
CA GLY A 43 54.66 -12.37 -24.05
C GLY A 43 55.57 -13.42 -23.38
N ILE A 44 54.93 -14.41 -22.76
CA ILE A 44 55.61 -15.43 -21.96
C ILE A 44 56.24 -16.47 -22.89
N GLY A 45 55.47 -17.03 -23.83
CA GLY A 45 55.92 -18.03 -24.78
C GLY A 45 56.97 -17.48 -25.73
N GLY A 46 56.83 -16.23 -26.18
CA GLY A 46 57.79 -15.51 -27.00
C GLY A 46 58.98 -14.89 -26.24
N GLN A 47 59.04 -15.06 -24.92
CA GLN A 47 60.03 -14.44 -23.99
C GLN A 47 60.18 -12.91 -24.20
N ASN A 48 59.11 -12.25 -24.58
CA ASN A 48 59.09 -10.81 -24.91
C ASN A 48 58.49 -9.98 -23.80
N MET A 49 59.34 -9.44 -22.92
CA MET A 49 58.93 -8.63 -21.77
C MET A 49 58.17 -7.36 -22.16
N THR A 50 58.52 -6.77 -23.32
CA THR A 50 57.85 -5.56 -23.82
C THR A 50 56.38 -5.83 -24.15
N VAL A 51 56.09 -6.96 -24.84
CA VAL A 51 54.71 -7.38 -25.16
C VAL A 51 53.94 -7.66 -23.86
N THR A 52 54.55 -8.37 -22.90
CA THR A 52 53.94 -8.68 -21.61
C THR A 52 53.53 -7.41 -20.87
N LEU A 53 54.43 -6.43 -20.74
CA LEU A 53 54.18 -5.16 -20.05
C LEU A 53 53.13 -4.32 -20.80
N ALA A 54 53.21 -4.23 -22.12
CA ALA A 54 52.25 -3.47 -22.93
C ALA A 54 50.83 -4.04 -22.80
N CYS A 55 50.65 -5.35 -22.95
CA CYS A 55 49.36 -6.01 -22.84
C CYS A 55 48.80 -5.98 -21.40
N SER A 56 49.66 -6.12 -20.39
CA SER A 56 49.26 -5.96 -18.99
C SER A 56 48.77 -4.53 -18.70
N GLY A 57 49.45 -3.52 -19.27
CA GLY A 57 49.02 -2.12 -19.20
C GLY A 57 47.66 -1.89 -19.88
N ILE A 58 47.43 -2.51 -21.06
CA ILE A 58 46.12 -2.46 -21.74
C ILE A 58 45.05 -3.16 -20.92
N MET A 59 45.31 -4.35 -20.34
CA MET A 59 44.38 -5.04 -19.46
C MET A 59 43.99 -4.19 -18.26
N LEU A 60 44.95 -3.53 -17.62
CA LEU A 60 44.70 -2.63 -16.52
C LEU A 60 43.81 -1.44 -16.97
N GLY A 61 44.14 -0.84 -18.12
CA GLY A 61 43.33 0.24 -18.70
C GLY A 61 41.89 -0.17 -19.00
N VAL A 62 41.69 -1.34 -19.62
CA VAL A 62 40.38 -1.92 -19.93
C VAL A 62 39.60 -2.20 -18.64
N SER A 63 40.28 -2.72 -17.60
CA SER A 63 39.66 -2.99 -16.30
C SER A 63 39.22 -1.71 -15.59
N ILE A 64 40.06 -0.67 -15.57
CA ILE A 64 39.72 0.65 -15.00
C ILE A 64 38.58 1.30 -15.79
N MET A 65 38.62 1.25 -17.13
CA MET A 65 37.56 1.74 -17.99
C MET A 65 36.23 1.00 -17.67
N GLY A 66 36.27 -0.33 -17.58
CA GLY A 66 35.12 -1.16 -17.23
C GLY A 66 34.53 -0.79 -15.85
N LEU A 67 35.41 -0.55 -14.86
CA LEU A 67 35.01 -0.10 -13.54
C LEU A 67 34.28 1.25 -13.57
N VAL A 68 34.89 2.27 -14.19
CA VAL A 68 34.33 3.63 -14.27
C VAL A 68 33.00 3.64 -15.02
N VAL A 69 32.95 2.99 -16.18
CA VAL A 69 31.74 2.86 -17.00
C VAL A 69 30.68 2.07 -16.27
N GLY A 70 31.03 1.01 -15.54
CA GLY A 70 30.15 0.21 -14.72
C GLY A 70 29.51 1.02 -13.60
N ILE A 71 30.30 1.80 -12.86
CA ILE A 71 29.80 2.70 -11.80
C ILE A 71 28.83 3.73 -12.39
N LEU A 72 29.16 4.32 -13.55
CA LEU A 72 28.30 5.29 -14.21
C LEU A 72 26.98 4.66 -14.67
N SER A 73 27.04 3.47 -15.28
CA SER A 73 25.87 2.68 -15.69
C SER A 73 24.96 2.39 -14.48
N TYR A 74 25.55 1.93 -13.37
CA TYR A 74 24.82 1.62 -12.14
C TYR A 74 24.15 2.87 -11.55
N LYS A 75 24.86 4.01 -11.49
CA LYS A 75 24.33 5.28 -11.00
C LYS A 75 23.13 5.78 -11.81
N ILE A 76 23.23 5.70 -13.13
CA ILE A 76 22.13 6.13 -14.02
C ILE A 76 20.95 5.17 -13.90
N SER A 77 21.18 3.86 -13.88
CA SER A 77 20.17 2.83 -13.68
C SER A 77 19.41 3.03 -12.37
N ALA A 78 20.12 3.20 -11.25
CA ALA A 78 19.52 3.47 -9.94
C ALA A 78 18.64 4.74 -9.96
N GLY A 79 19.09 5.80 -10.64
CA GLY A 79 18.30 7.02 -10.81
C GLY A 79 17.01 6.83 -11.63
N VAL A 80 17.03 5.99 -12.66
CA VAL A 80 15.84 5.64 -13.45
C VAL A 80 14.87 4.81 -12.60
N VAL A 81 15.37 3.78 -11.93
CA VAL A 81 14.57 2.88 -11.09
C VAL A 81 13.92 3.63 -9.92
N SER A 82 14.65 4.53 -9.27
CA SER A 82 14.12 5.37 -8.19
C SER A 82 12.98 6.30 -8.67
N ARG A 83 13.10 6.91 -9.85
CA ARG A 83 12.00 7.71 -10.45
C ARG A 83 10.80 6.86 -10.81
N TYR A 84 11.02 5.67 -11.35
CA TYR A 84 9.97 4.70 -11.62
C TYR A 84 9.19 4.34 -10.35
N SER A 85 9.91 4.01 -9.27
CA SER A 85 9.32 3.72 -7.96
C SER A 85 8.50 4.90 -7.42
N LYS A 86 9.05 6.12 -7.49
CA LYS A 86 8.35 7.35 -7.11
C LYS A 86 7.04 7.50 -7.90
N THR A 87 7.10 7.39 -9.23
CA THR A 87 5.92 7.53 -10.09
C THR A 87 4.86 6.48 -9.78
N LEU A 88 5.26 5.21 -9.55
CA LEU A 88 4.32 4.16 -9.14
C LEU A 88 3.62 4.49 -7.82
N ARG A 89 4.39 4.95 -6.81
CA ARG A 89 3.83 5.35 -5.51
C ARG A 89 2.85 6.50 -5.66
N GLU A 90 3.18 7.52 -6.46
CA GLU A 90 2.29 8.66 -6.72
C GLU A 90 0.99 8.23 -7.40
N VAL A 91 1.07 7.36 -8.42
CA VAL A 91 -0.10 6.87 -9.16
C VAL A 91 -1.02 6.04 -8.25
N ILE A 92 -0.44 5.12 -7.46
CA ILE A 92 -1.21 4.31 -6.52
C ILE A 92 -1.83 5.19 -5.42
N PHE A 93 -1.05 6.10 -4.83
CA PHE A 93 -1.54 7.00 -3.78
C PHE A 93 -2.69 7.88 -4.26
N LYS A 94 -2.54 8.49 -5.45
CA LYS A 94 -3.64 9.25 -6.07
C LYS A 94 -4.87 8.38 -6.28
N LYS A 95 -4.69 7.15 -6.78
CA LYS A 95 -5.79 6.22 -7.01
C LYS A 95 -6.51 5.85 -5.71
N VAL A 96 -5.76 5.47 -4.67
CA VAL A 96 -6.31 5.10 -3.36
C VAL A 96 -7.13 6.25 -2.75
N ASN A 97 -6.67 7.50 -2.89
CA ASN A 97 -7.40 8.67 -2.41
C ASN A 97 -8.70 8.97 -3.17
N THR A 98 -8.90 8.38 -4.35
CA THR A 98 -10.13 8.52 -5.14
C THR A 98 -11.12 7.37 -4.96
N LEU A 99 -10.72 6.30 -4.26
CA LEU A 99 -11.59 5.17 -3.96
C LEU A 99 -12.67 5.58 -2.94
N ASN A 100 -13.87 5.06 -3.11
CA ASN A 100 -14.92 5.23 -2.13
C ASN A 100 -14.70 4.33 -0.89
N PRO A 101 -15.37 4.59 0.25
CA PRO A 101 -15.17 3.80 1.46
C PRO A 101 -15.47 2.30 1.32
N ASP A 102 -16.41 1.89 0.46
CA ASP A 102 -16.68 0.47 0.17
C ASP A 102 -15.48 -0.20 -0.49
N GLN A 103 -14.95 0.43 -1.53
CA GLN A 103 -13.76 -0.04 -2.22
C GLN A 103 -12.55 -0.12 -1.29
N LEU A 104 -12.38 0.89 -0.39
CA LEU A 104 -11.32 0.88 0.62
C LEU A 104 -11.50 -0.27 1.62
N ASN A 105 -12.74 -0.54 2.06
CA ASN A 105 -13.06 -1.64 2.97
C ASN A 105 -12.87 -3.00 2.28
N HIS A 106 -13.23 -3.13 1.00
CA HIS A 106 -13.03 -4.35 0.21
C HIS A 106 -11.55 -4.76 0.17
N TRP A 107 -10.66 -3.81 -0.08
CA TRP A 107 -9.22 -4.06 -0.10
C TRP A 107 -8.61 -4.23 1.30
N GLY A 108 -9.13 -3.52 2.27
CA GLY A 108 -8.58 -3.41 3.62
C GLY A 108 -7.27 -2.61 3.69
N THR A 109 -7.10 -1.85 4.77
CA THR A 109 -5.96 -0.93 4.96
C THR A 109 -4.60 -1.64 4.88
N GLY A 110 -4.49 -2.85 5.47
CA GLY A 110 -3.25 -3.62 5.46
C GLY A 110 -2.80 -4.02 4.06
N ALA A 111 -3.74 -4.47 3.21
CA ALA A 111 -3.44 -4.84 1.83
C ALA A 111 -3.03 -3.61 0.99
N LEU A 112 -3.69 -2.47 1.18
CA LEU A 112 -3.34 -1.23 0.48
C LEU A 112 -1.94 -0.72 0.86
N ILE A 113 -1.57 -0.81 2.15
CA ILE A 113 -0.22 -0.48 2.61
C ILE A 113 0.81 -1.42 1.96
N THR A 114 0.59 -2.73 2.00
CA THR A 114 1.52 -3.70 1.40
C THR A 114 1.69 -3.47 -0.09
N ARG A 115 0.60 -3.20 -0.82
CA ARG A 115 0.63 -2.91 -2.27
C ARG A 115 1.32 -1.59 -2.60
N SER A 116 1.24 -0.61 -1.69
CA SER A 116 1.91 0.71 -1.85
C SER A 116 3.38 0.71 -1.43
N THR A 117 3.85 -0.32 -0.74
CA THR A 117 5.22 -0.41 -0.20
C THR A 117 5.96 -1.61 -0.75
N ASN A 118 5.67 -2.80 -0.25
CA ASN A 118 6.40 -4.02 -0.55
C ASN A 118 6.25 -4.49 -2.01
N ASP A 119 5.03 -4.43 -2.55
CA ASP A 119 4.79 -4.85 -3.94
C ASP A 119 5.49 -3.91 -4.93
N ILE A 120 5.56 -2.60 -4.63
CA ILE A 120 6.33 -1.64 -5.43
C ILE A 120 7.83 -1.91 -5.33
N TRP A 121 8.34 -2.19 -4.12
CA TRP A 121 9.76 -2.51 -3.92
C TRP A 121 10.18 -3.72 -4.78
N LEU A 122 9.34 -4.74 -4.88
CA LEU A 122 9.62 -5.91 -5.70
C LEU A 122 9.65 -5.57 -7.21
N LEU A 123 8.78 -4.66 -7.67
CA LEU A 123 8.83 -4.16 -9.05
C LEU A 123 10.06 -3.30 -9.32
N GLU A 124 10.50 -2.53 -8.33
CA GLU A 124 11.74 -1.73 -8.37
C GLU A 124 12.96 -2.64 -8.52
N GLU A 125 13.05 -3.70 -7.72
CA GLU A 125 14.12 -4.70 -7.80
C GLU A 125 14.14 -5.41 -9.17
N CYS A 126 12.95 -5.79 -9.67
CA CYS A 126 12.83 -6.35 -11.02
C CYS A 126 13.32 -5.38 -12.11
N ALA A 127 12.93 -4.11 -12.03
CA ALA A 127 13.37 -3.11 -12.99
C ALA A 127 14.90 -2.95 -12.96
N SER A 128 15.51 -2.99 -11.77
CA SER A 128 16.97 -2.97 -11.60
C SER A 128 17.65 -4.18 -12.25
N MET A 129 17.14 -5.39 -11.97
CA MET A 129 17.63 -6.63 -12.58
C MET A 129 17.49 -6.63 -14.11
N LEU A 130 16.37 -6.15 -14.64
CA LEU A 130 16.15 -6.07 -16.07
C LEU A 130 17.12 -5.08 -16.75
N MET A 131 17.36 -3.92 -16.15
CA MET A 131 18.28 -2.92 -16.72
C MET A 131 19.72 -3.43 -16.82
N GLN A 132 20.15 -4.25 -15.87
CA GLN A 132 21.51 -4.77 -15.84
C GLN A 132 21.62 -6.11 -16.59
N GLY A 133 20.64 -7.01 -16.41
CA GLY A 133 20.70 -8.38 -16.88
C GLY A 133 20.31 -8.60 -18.34
N VAL A 134 19.26 -7.92 -18.82
CA VAL A 134 18.70 -8.18 -20.16
C VAL A 134 19.74 -8.04 -21.29
N ILE A 135 20.73 -7.20 -21.09
CA ILE A 135 21.77 -6.91 -22.09
C ILE A 135 23.05 -7.65 -21.78
N SER A 136 23.52 -7.63 -20.53
CA SER A 136 24.78 -8.30 -20.17
C SER A 136 24.69 -9.82 -20.33
N ILE A 137 23.55 -10.45 -20.01
CA ILE A 137 23.40 -11.90 -20.10
C ILE A 137 23.59 -12.42 -21.54
N PRO A 138 22.84 -11.93 -22.56
CA PRO A 138 23.07 -12.38 -23.94
C PRO A 138 24.47 -12.12 -24.44
N ILE A 139 25.08 -10.99 -24.10
CA ILE A 139 26.43 -10.64 -24.54
C ILE A 139 27.45 -11.57 -23.91
N LEU A 140 27.38 -11.85 -22.62
CA LEU A 140 28.30 -12.77 -21.95
C LEU A 140 28.15 -14.20 -22.48
N VAL A 141 26.90 -14.66 -22.65
CA VAL A 141 26.64 -16.03 -23.11
C VAL A 141 26.97 -16.19 -24.59
N LEU A 142 26.42 -15.34 -25.48
CA LEU A 142 26.64 -15.47 -26.93
C LEU A 142 28.03 -14.99 -27.32
N GLY A 143 28.49 -13.85 -26.77
CA GLY A 143 29.81 -13.31 -27.05
C GLY A 143 30.94 -14.20 -26.51
N GLY A 144 30.81 -14.69 -25.28
CA GLY A 144 31.77 -15.64 -24.69
C GLY A 144 31.81 -16.95 -25.45
N SER A 145 30.65 -17.47 -25.89
CA SER A 145 30.59 -18.67 -26.74
C SER A 145 31.21 -18.47 -28.12
N ALA A 146 30.93 -17.32 -28.75
CA ALA A 146 31.52 -16.99 -30.06
C ALA A 146 33.04 -16.84 -29.99
N LEU A 147 33.54 -16.14 -28.96
CA LEU A 147 34.99 -15.95 -28.79
C LEU A 147 35.68 -17.27 -28.42
N ALA A 148 35.06 -18.13 -27.62
CA ALA A 148 35.58 -19.48 -27.39
C ALA A 148 35.67 -20.31 -28.68
N PHE A 149 34.67 -20.21 -29.57
CA PHE A 149 34.63 -20.90 -30.85
C PHE A 149 35.69 -20.37 -31.82
N LEU A 150 35.95 -19.07 -31.81
CA LEU A 150 37.00 -18.44 -32.60
C LEU A 150 38.43 -18.82 -32.13
N ALA A 151 38.59 -19.05 -30.82
CA ALA A 151 39.86 -19.49 -30.26
C ALA A 151 40.16 -20.94 -30.67
N ASP A 152 39.26 -21.88 -30.42
CA ASP A 152 39.34 -23.25 -30.96
C ASP A 152 37.97 -23.91 -31.03
N PRO A 153 37.50 -24.35 -32.22
CA PRO A 153 36.19 -24.96 -32.42
C PRO A 153 35.98 -26.28 -31.67
N TRP A 154 37.03 -27.11 -31.54
CA TRP A 154 36.93 -28.42 -30.88
C TRP A 154 36.75 -28.28 -29.36
N LEU A 155 37.51 -27.38 -28.76
CA LEU A 155 37.39 -27.11 -27.32
C LEU A 155 36.08 -26.37 -27.01
N ALA A 156 35.61 -25.45 -27.87
CA ALA A 156 34.33 -24.79 -27.75
C ALA A 156 33.16 -25.79 -27.84
N LEU A 157 33.27 -26.85 -28.64
CA LEU A 157 32.23 -27.89 -28.71
C LEU A 157 31.99 -28.58 -27.38
N ILE A 158 33.02 -28.75 -26.53
CA ILE A 158 32.89 -29.27 -25.16
C ILE A 158 31.96 -28.35 -24.36
N MET A 159 32.20 -27.03 -24.42
CA MET A 159 31.36 -26.05 -23.74
C MET A 159 29.93 -26.12 -24.26
N PHE A 160 29.70 -26.13 -25.57
CA PHE A 160 28.36 -26.22 -26.17
C PHE A 160 27.59 -27.49 -25.78
N THR A 161 28.30 -28.60 -25.57
CA THR A 161 27.69 -29.86 -25.14
C THR A 161 27.31 -29.82 -23.64
N PHE A 162 28.12 -29.13 -22.83
CA PHE A 162 27.95 -29.14 -21.37
C PHE A 162 26.99 -28.08 -20.86
N VAL A 163 26.90 -26.92 -21.52
CA VAL A 163 25.97 -25.84 -21.15
C VAL A 163 24.53 -26.32 -21.06
N PRO A 164 23.96 -27.05 -22.05
CA PRO A 164 22.60 -27.59 -21.95
C PRO A 164 22.41 -28.54 -20.77
N VAL A 165 23.45 -29.34 -20.43
CA VAL A 165 23.38 -30.23 -19.25
C VAL A 165 23.24 -29.42 -17.97
N VAL A 166 24.07 -28.38 -17.79
CA VAL A 166 24.00 -27.50 -16.62
C VAL A 166 22.65 -26.78 -16.56
N VAL A 167 22.17 -26.22 -17.68
CA VAL A 167 20.86 -25.56 -17.77
C VAL A 167 19.73 -26.53 -17.40
N THR A 168 19.79 -27.77 -17.86
CA THR A 168 18.78 -28.78 -17.51
C THR A 168 18.79 -29.11 -16.02
N VAL A 169 19.96 -29.27 -15.42
CA VAL A 169 20.10 -29.50 -13.97
C VAL A 169 19.56 -28.30 -13.19
N LEU A 170 19.92 -27.08 -13.59
CA LEU A 170 19.41 -25.85 -12.96
C LEU A 170 17.88 -25.76 -13.06
N TYR A 171 17.30 -26.10 -14.21
CA TYR A 171 15.85 -26.11 -14.39
C TYR A 171 15.16 -27.05 -13.38
N PHE A 172 15.67 -28.27 -13.19
CA PHE A 172 15.12 -29.20 -12.20
C PHE A 172 15.28 -28.71 -10.77
N VAL A 173 16.43 -28.11 -10.44
CA VAL A 173 16.68 -27.54 -9.11
C VAL A 173 15.71 -26.37 -8.83
N VAL A 174 15.59 -25.43 -9.76
CA VAL A 174 14.67 -24.28 -9.63
C VAL A 174 13.22 -24.76 -9.51
N ARG A 175 12.78 -25.70 -10.35
CA ARG A 175 11.44 -26.27 -10.30
C ARG A 175 11.11 -26.94 -8.94
N ARG A 176 12.13 -27.52 -8.28
CA ARG A 176 11.99 -28.13 -6.95
C ARG A 176 11.94 -27.08 -5.84
N ILE A 177 12.60 -25.94 -6.00
CA ILE A 177 12.68 -24.87 -5.00
C ILE A 177 11.41 -24.03 -4.98
N MET A 178 10.81 -23.72 -6.14
CA MET A 178 9.64 -22.82 -6.23
C MET A 178 8.49 -23.17 -5.26
N PRO A 179 7.98 -24.43 -5.18
CA PRO A 179 6.89 -24.77 -4.27
C PRO A 179 7.29 -24.66 -2.79
N LEU A 180 8.57 -24.74 -2.47
CA LEU A 180 9.05 -24.53 -1.09
C LEU A 180 9.00 -23.05 -0.70
N TRP A 181 9.27 -22.14 -1.62
CA TRP A 181 9.14 -20.70 -1.40
C TRP A 181 7.68 -20.27 -1.27
N GLU A 182 6.79 -20.79 -2.11
CA GLU A 182 5.35 -20.52 -1.99
C GLU A 182 4.81 -20.92 -0.61
N LYS A 183 5.17 -22.12 -0.14
CA LYS A 183 4.84 -22.57 1.22
C LYS A 183 5.49 -21.72 2.31
N SER A 184 6.70 -21.20 2.07
CA SER A 184 7.35 -20.30 3.03
C SER A 184 6.58 -19.01 3.21
N ASP A 185 6.07 -18.44 2.13
CA ASP A 185 5.25 -17.23 2.17
C ASP A 185 3.94 -17.47 2.97
N GLU A 186 3.26 -18.62 2.76
CA GLU A 186 2.08 -19.01 3.56
C GLU A 186 2.39 -19.13 5.06
N TYR A 187 3.52 -19.73 5.42
CA TYR A 187 3.92 -19.87 6.83
C TYR A 187 4.31 -18.52 7.45
N ILE A 188 4.94 -17.64 6.70
CA ILE A 188 5.25 -16.26 7.13
C ILE A 188 3.96 -15.49 7.40
N ASP A 189 2.97 -15.59 6.51
CA ASP A 189 1.66 -14.93 6.67
C ASP A 189 0.92 -15.45 7.91
N LYS A 190 0.94 -16.77 8.13
CA LYS A 190 0.37 -17.39 9.33
C LYS A 190 1.06 -16.91 10.61
N GLN A 191 2.39 -16.84 10.60
CA GLN A 191 3.18 -16.34 11.73
C GLN A 191 2.85 -14.86 12.01
N ASN A 192 2.78 -14.04 10.99
CA ASN A 192 2.42 -12.63 11.12
C ASN A 192 1.00 -12.45 11.68
N SER A 193 0.04 -13.31 11.28
CA SER A 193 -1.31 -13.32 11.84
C SER A 193 -1.31 -13.62 13.33
N ILE A 194 -0.58 -14.68 13.77
CA ILE A 194 -0.47 -15.05 15.18
C ILE A 194 0.16 -13.90 16.00
N ILE A 195 1.23 -13.29 15.51
CA ILE A 195 1.87 -12.14 16.17
C ILE A 195 0.90 -10.95 16.28
N ARG A 196 0.15 -10.67 15.24
CA ARG A 196 -0.84 -9.57 15.24
C ARG A 196 -1.97 -9.83 16.23
N GLU A 197 -2.51 -11.05 16.24
CA GLU A 197 -3.53 -11.46 17.21
C GLU A 197 -3.02 -11.27 18.65
N ARG A 198 -1.79 -11.73 18.93
CA ARG A 198 -1.15 -11.60 20.25
C ARG A 198 -0.95 -10.15 20.66
N LEU A 199 -0.41 -9.31 19.76
CA LEU A 199 -0.19 -7.89 20.06
C LEU A 199 -1.51 -7.14 20.31
N THR A 200 -2.53 -7.41 19.51
CA THR A 200 -3.85 -6.79 19.64
C THR A 200 -4.58 -7.31 20.91
N GLY A 201 -4.47 -8.61 21.17
CA GLY A 201 -5.14 -9.29 22.29
C GLY A 201 -4.33 -9.37 23.59
N ILE A 202 -3.19 -8.70 23.71
CA ILE A 202 -2.26 -8.87 24.85
C ILE A 202 -2.91 -8.65 26.21
N ARG A 203 -3.86 -7.71 26.31
CA ARG A 203 -4.60 -7.44 27.54
C ARG A 203 -5.49 -8.62 27.93
N VAL A 204 -6.13 -9.26 26.94
CA VAL A 204 -6.99 -10.43 27.15
C VAL A 204 -6.14 -11.64 27.57
N ILE A 205 -5.03 -11.88 26.86
CA ILE A 205 -4.09 -12.97 27.17
C ILE A 205 -3.61 -12.88 28.62
N ARG A 206 -3.20 -11.67 29.07
CA ARG A 206 -2.78 -11.41 30.45
C ARG A 206 -3.92 -11.53 31.46
N ALA A 207 -5.11 -11.02 31.12
CA ALA A 207 -6.27 -11.11 32.01
C ALA A 207 -6.69 -12.56 32.31
N PHE A 208 -6.41 -13.49 31.39
CA PHE A 208 -6.72 -14.91 31.53
C PHE A 208 -5.52 -15.80 31.86
N ASN A 209 -4.33 -15.24 32.11
CA ASN A 209 -3.07 -15.95 32.38
C ASN A 209 -2.79 -17.04 31.31
N ARG A 210 -2.86 -16.67 30.02
CA ARG A 210 -2.68 -17.60 28.90
C ARG A 210 -1.41 -17.33 28.10
N GLU A 211 -0.43 -16.64 28.68
CA GLU A 211 0.83 -16.28 28.03
C GLU A 211 1.59 -17.51 27.55
N ASP A 212 1.71 -18.53 28.39
CA ASP A 212 2.45 -19.75 28.05
C ASP A 212 1.83 -20.48 26.86
N ARG A 213 0.50 -20.62 26.86
CA ARG A 213 -0.23 -21.27 25.75
C ARG A 213 -0.03 -20.51 24.42
N GLU A 214 -0.09 -19.18 24.46
CA GLU A 214 0.14 -18.37 23.26
C GLU A 214 1.61 -18.35 22.84
N CYS A 215 2.55 -18.51 23.78
CA CYS A 215 3.97 -18.73 23.47
C CYS A 215 4.16 -20.08 22.77
N ASP A 216 3.57 -21.16 23.27
CA ASP A 216 3.66 -22.48 22.65
C ASP A 216 3.07 -22.50 21.24
N ARG A 217 1.90 -21.88 21.04
CA ARG A 217 1.27 -21.72 19.72
C ARG A 217 2.16 -20.95 18.74
N ALA A 218 2.78 -19.85 19.20
CA ALA A 218 3.70 -19.07 18.39
C ALA A 218 4.99 -19.83 18.07
N ASN A 219 5.55 -20.58 19.06
CA ASN A 219 6.73 -21.38 18.90
C ASN A 219 6.50 -22.53 17.91
N GLU A 220 5.37 -23.22 17.98
CA GLU A 220 5.00 -24.28 17.05
C GLU A 220 4.93 -23.75 15.60
N ALA A 221 4.22 -22.63 15.39
CA ALA A 221 4.15 -21.99 14.08
C ALA A 221 5.53 -21.55 13.57
N THR A 222 6.38 -21.00 14.46
CA THR A 222 7.76 -20.59 14.16
C THR A 222 8.62 -21.80 13.77
N LEU A 223 8.51 -22.92 14.47
CA LEU A 223 9.26 -24.13 14.16
C LEU A 223 8.87 -24.72 12.79
N VAL A 224 7.58 -24.72 12.46
CA VAL A 224 7.10 -25.18 11.15
C VAL A 224 7.64 -24.27 10.03
N MET A 225 7.54 -22.95 10.22
CA MET A 225 8.10 -21.96 9.29
C MET A 225 9.61 -22.14 9.13
N ALA A 226 10.36 -22.22 10.23
CA ALA A 226 11.81 -22.36 10.22
C ALA A 226 12.26 -23.65 9.49
N LYS A 227 11.62 -24.78 9.76
CA LYS A 227 11.91 -26.05 9.06
C LYS A 227 11.72 -25.93 7.55
N ASN A 228 10.66 -25.25 7.11
CA ASN A 228 10.40 -25.08 5.68
C ASN A 228 11.40 -24.10 5.04
N ILE A 229 11.72 -22.98 5.71
CA ILE A 229 12.72 -22.00 5.24
C ILE A 229 14.10 -22.63 5.16
N ILE A 230 14.50 -23.42 6.18
CA ILE A 230 15.77 -24.15 6.14
C ILE A 230 15.82 -25.10 4.94
N LYS A 231 14.74 -25.85 4.70
CA LYS A 231 14.64 -26.76 3.56
C LYS A 231 14.73 -26.01 2.23
N ALA A 232 14.06 -24.86 2.10
CA ALA A 232 14.13 -24.00 0.92
C ALA A 232 15.54 -23.46 0.70
N ASN A 233 16.18 -22.94 1.75
CA ASN A 233 17.54 -22.37 1.69
C ASN A 233 18.60 -23.43 1.41
N VAL A 234 18.50 -24.62 2.00
CA VAL A 234 19.43 -25.75 1.70
C VAL A 234 19.33 -26.13 0.22
N ASN A 235 18.12 -26.26 -0.31
CA ASN A 235 17.95 -26.56 -1.75
C ASN A 235 18.47 -25.41 -2.65
N MET A 236 18.23 -24.14 -2.26
CA MET A 236 18.77 -22.98 -2.97
C MET A 236 20.30 -22.92 -2.89
N GLY A 237 20.87 -23.27 -1.73
CA GLY A 237 22.31 -23.34 -1.52
C GLY A 237 23.00 -24.36 -2.40
N LEU A 238 22.29 -25.38 -2.92
CA LEU A 238 22.85 -26.35 -3.88
C LEU A 238 23.12 -25.75 -5.26
N LEU A 239 22.53 -24.63 -5.62
CA LEU A 239 22.74 -24.00 -6.95
C LEU A 239 24.22 -23.67 -7.18
N THR A 240 24.86 -23.01 -6.22
CA THR A 240 26.26 -22.60 -6.35
C THR A 240 27.24 -23.81 -6.45
N PRO A 241 27.19 -24.83 -5.59
CA PRO A 241 28.01 -26.02 -5.74
C PRO A 241 27.78 -26.79 -7.05
N VAL A 242 26.54 -26.88 -7.53
CA VAL A 242 26.22 -27.55 -8.80
C VAL A 242 26.86 -26.81 -9.97
N ILE A 243 26.76 -25.47 -10.00
CA ILE A 243 27.38 -24.65 -11.04
C ILE A 243 28.91 -24.77 -10.97
N MET A 244 29.50 -24.69 -9.77
CA MET A 244 30.95 -24.86 -9.57
C MET A 244 31.43 -26.22 -9.99
N LEU A 245 30.70 -27.29 -9.65
CA LEU A 245 31.04 -28.64 -10.11
C LEU A 245 31.00 -28.72 -11.64
N GLY A 246 29.94 -28.17 -12.26
CA GLY A 246 29.83 -28.10 -13.70
C GLY A 246 31.00 -27.35 -14.34
N LEU A 247 31.32 -26.16 -13.82
CA LEU A 247 32.46 -25.35 -14.27
C LEU A 247 33.78 -26.14 -14.19
N ASN A 248 34.05 -26.76 -13.04
CA ASN A 248 35.29 -27.52 -12.84
C ASN A 248 35.37 -28.75 -13.75
N LEU A 249 34.27 -29.48 -13.94
CA LEU A 249 34.23 -30.63 -14.86
C LEU A 249 34.51 -30.20 -16.29
N VAL A 250 33.89 -29.11 -16.77
CA VAL A 250 34.16 -28.56 -18.10
C VAL A 250 35.61 -28.12 -18.21
N THR A 251 36.15 -27.45 -17.20
CA THR A 251 37.56 -27.00 -17.16
C THR A 251 38.51 -28.19 -17.25
N ILE A 252 38.30 -29.27 -16.47
CA ILE A 252 39.11 -30.47 -16.51
C ILE A 252 39.06 -31.13 -17.91
N LEU A 253 37.85 -31.21 -18.50
CA LEU A 253 37.69 -31.76 -19.86
C LEU A 253 38.41 -30.92 -20.90
N ILE A 254 38.32 -29.60 -20.85
CA ILE A 254 39.02 -28.69 -21.77
C ILE A 254 40.53 -28.84 -21.63
N LEU A 255 41.05 -28.88 -20.40
CA LEU A 255 42.49 -29.09 -20.15
C LEU A 255 42.96 -30.45 -20.67
N TYR A 256 42.19 -31.52 -20.39
CA TYR A 256 42.58 -32.87 -20.83
C TYR A 256 42.55 -33.03 -22.36
N VAL A 257 41.45 -32.59 -23.00
CA VAL A 257 41.33 -32.66 -24.48
C VAL A 257 42.30 -31.72 -25.14
N GLY A 258 42.46 -30.47 -24.62
CA GLY A 258 43.42 -29.50 -25.11
C GLY A 258 44.86 -30.03 -25.06
N ALA A 259 45.28 -30.64 -23.94
CA ALA A 259 46.58 -31.28 -23.82
C ALA A 259 46.77 -32.40 -24.84
N LYS A 260 45.75 -33.24 -25.09
CA LYS A 260 45.81 -34.30 -26.13
C LYS A 260 45.89 -33.73 -27.53
N LEU A 261 45.15 -32.67 -27.85
CA LEU A 261 45.21 -32.00 -29.15
C LEU A 261 46.61 -31.40 -29.42
N MET A 262 47.22 -30.78 -28.40
CA MET A 262 48.57 -30.27 -28.45
C MET A 262 49.61 -31.38 -28.69
N GLN A 263 49.52 -32.53 -28.00
CA GLN A 263 50.40 -33.66 -28.16
C GLN A 263 50.24 -34.34 -29.53
N GLY A 264 49.01 -34.38 -30.06
CA GLY A 264 48.72 -35.08 -31.33
C GLY A 264 49.15 -34.32 -32.59
N GLY A 265 49.58 -33.09 -32.51
CA GLY A 265 50.05 -32.26 -33.66
C GLY A 265 49.00 -32.01 -34.76
N LYS A 266 47.74 -32.37 -34.50
CA LYS A 266 46.63 -32.28 -35.48
C LYS A 266 45.83 -30.97 -35.41
N SER A 267 46.10 -30.11 -34.44
CA SER A 267 45.40 -28.84 -34.20
C SER A 267 46.43 -27.76 -33.85
N ALA A 268 46.15 -26.52 -34.28
CA ALA A 268 46.96 -25.35 -33.95
C ALA A 268 46.68 -24.82 -32.52
N VAL A 269 46.02 -25.62 -31.64
CA VAL A 269 45.68 -25.25 -30.27
C VAL A 269 46.93 -24.93 -29.46
N THR A 270 46.95 -23.75 -28.88
CA THR A 270 48.01 -23.28 -27.98
C THR A 270 47.58 -23.38 -26.52
N GLY A 271 48.56 -23.35 -25.61
CA GLY A 271 48.22 -23.25 -24.17
C GLY A 271 47.50 -21.95 -23.82
N ALA A 272 47.71 -20.92 -24.63
CA ALA A 272 47.03 -19.64 -24.51
C ALA A 272 45.51 -19.73 -24.83
N ASP A 273 45.15 -20.48 -25.87
CA ASP A 273 43.76 -20.73 -26.25
C ASP A 273 43.01 -21.49 -25.15
N ILE A 274 43.64 -22.50 -24.56
CA ILE A 274 43.06 -23.26 -23.46
C ILE A 274 42.72 -22.34 -22.28
N ILE A 275 43.65 -21.44 -21.90
CA ILE A 275 43.45 -20.49 -20.81
C ILE A 275 42.30 -19.52 -21.12
N ALA A 276 42.23 -19.00 -22.35
CA ALA A 276 41.17 -18.10 -22.78
C ALA A 276 39.80 -18.80 -22.75
N ILE A 277 39.69 -20.02 -23.27
CA ILE A 277 38.43 -20.77 -23.32
C ILE A 277 37.94 -21.10 -21.91
N VAL A 278 38.82 -21.47 -20.98
CA VAL A 278 38.43 -21.69 -19.56
C VAL A 278 37.85 -20.42 -18.96
N GLN A 279 38.40 -19.24 -19.25
CA GLN A 279 37.85 -17.98 -18.76
C GLN A 279 36.50 -17.63 -19.45
N TYR A 280 36.36 -17.90 -20.76
CA TYR A 280 35.08 -17.73 -21.45
C TYR A 280 34.01 -18.66 -20.89
N VAL A 281 34.33 -19.91 -20.56
CA VAL A 281 33.38 -20.83 -19.86
C VAL A 281 32.92 -20.24 -18.55
N ALA A 282 33.82 -19.66 -17.76
CA ALA A 282 33.45 -19.02 -16.49
C ALA A 282 32.49 -17.83 -16.71
N LEU A 283 32.72 -16.99 -17.72
CA LEU A 283 31.84 -15.87 -18.07
C LEU A 283 30.47 -16.35 -18.56
N VAL A 284 30.41 -17.38 -19.39
CA VAL A 284 29.16 -17.99 -19.89
C VAL A 284 28.38 -18.60 -18.75
N MET A 285 29.01 -19.33 -17.82
CA MET A 285 28.37 -19.91 -16.66
C MET A 285 27.81 -18.84 -15.70
N ASN A 286 28.53 -17.72 -15.52
CA ASN A 286 28.05 -16.58 -14.77
C ASN A 286 26.80 -15.97 -15.42
N GLY A 287 26.80 -15.77 -16.74
CA GLY A 287 25.64 -15.29 -17.50
C GLY A 287 24.41 -16.20 -17.33
N ILE A 288 24.63 -17.53 -17.41
CA ILE A 288 23.55 -18.53 -17.19
C ILE A 288 23.01 -18.46 -15.77
N MET A 289 23.87 -18.31 -14.75
CA MET A 289 23.44 -18.16 -13.35
C MET A 289 22.60 -16.90 -13.15
N MET A 290 23.02 -15.77 -13.70
CA MET A 290 22.23 -14.52 -13.66
C MET A 290 20.87 -14.71 -14.34
N PHE A 291 20.83 -15.38 -15.49
CA PHE A 291 19.58 -15.67 -16.19
C PHE A 291 18.65 -16.57 -15.37
N ALA A 292 19.17 -17.62 -14.74
CA ALA A 292 18.38 -18.51 -13.89
C ALA A 292 17.79 -17.76 -12.68
N MET A 293 18.56 -16.89 -12.02
CA MET A 293 18.07 -16.03 -10.95
C MET A 293 16.96 -15.08 -11.42
N MET A 294 17.13 -14.46 -12.57
CA MET A 294 16.12 -13.58 -13.16
C MET A 294 14.82 -14.32 -13.45
N LEU A 295 14.89 -15.53 -14.04
CA LEU A 295 13.72 -16.37 -14.30
C LEU A 295 12.99 -16.79 -13.02
N ALA A 296 13.73 -17.12 -11.96
CA ALA A 296 13.13 -17.49 -10.66
C ALA A 296 12.38 -16.32 -10.00
N PHE A 297 12.74 -15.07 -10.33
CA PHE A 297 12.12 -13.87 -9.76
C PHE A 297 10.85 -13.42 -10.51
N LEU A 298 10.73 -13.69 -11.80
CA LEU A 298 9.63 -13.25 -12.66
C LEU A 298 8.22 -13.63 -12.17
N PRO A 299 7.95 -14.84 -11.65
CA PRO A 299 6.61 -15.19 -11.17
C PRO A 299 6.12 -14.30 -10.02
N LYS A 300 7.01 -13.99 -9.06
CA LYS A 300 6.68 -13.07 -7.95
C LYS A 300 6.31 -11.68 -8.47
N VAL A 301 7.08 -11.16 -9.41
CA VAL A 301 6.82 -9.87 -10.06
C VAL A 301 5.48 -9.87 -10.81
N ALA A 302 5.14 -10.96 -11.49
CA ALA A 302 3.86 -11.09 -12.20
C ALA A 302 2.67 -11.02 -11.24
N VAL A 303 2.74 -11.71 -10.10
CA VAL A 303 1.69 -11.69 -9.06
C VAL A 303 1.52 -10.29 -8.49
N ASN A 304 2.62 -9.63 -8.07
CA ASN A 304 2.56 -8.30 -7.47
C ASN A 304 2.12 -7.22 -8.47
N SER A 305 2.57 -7.35 -9.72
CA SER A 305 2.12 -6.50 -10.82
C SER A 305 0.60 -6.62 -11.06
N ARG A 306 0.02 -7.83 -10.93
CA ARG A 306 -1.42 -8.05 -11.03
C ARG A 306 -2.14 -7.37 -9.86
N ARG A 307 -1.67 -7.56 -8.61
CA ARG A 307 -2.26 -6.92 -7.41
C ARG A 307 -2.30 -5.40 -7.51
N ILE A 308 -1.24 -4.79 -8.03
CA ILE A 308 -1.19 -3.34 -8.25
C ILE A 308 -2.17 -2.92 -9.36
N ASN A 309 -2.21 -3.66 -10.49
CA ASN A 309 -3.14 -3.34 -11.57
C ASN A 309 -4.59 -3.45 -11.14
N GLU A 310 -4.96 -4.40 -10.29
CA GLU A 310 -6.32 -4.52 -9.73
C GLU A 310 -6.76 -3.23 -9.04
N ILE A 311 -5.90 -2.59 -8.24
CA ILE A 311 -6.21 -1.28 -7.63
C ILE A 311 -6.34 -0.19 -8.70
N LEU A 312 -5.40 -0.14 -9.64
CA LEU A 312 -5.38 0.91 -10.66
C LEU A 312 -6.56 0.81 -11.63
N GLU A 313 -7.04 -0.40 -11.89
CA GLU A 313 -8.15 -0.70 -12.79
C GLU A 313 -9.52 -0.64 -12.09
N THR A 314 -9.56 -0.50 -10.75
CA THR A 314 -10.82 -0.31 -10.02
C THR A 314 -11.56 0.90 -10.60
N GLU A 315 -12.78 0.70 -11.05
CA GLU A 315 -13.60 1.77 -11.63
C GLU A 315 -13.94 2.81 -10.57
N ILE A 316 -13.70 4.06 -10.88
CA ILE A 316 -14.12 5.20 -10.06
C ILE A 316 -15.38 5.74 -10.71
N GLN A 317 -16.44 5.89 -9.92
CA GLN A 317 -17.65 6.56 -10.40
C GLN A 317 -17.27 7.99 -10.83
N LYS A 318 -17.58 8.32 -12.08
CA LYS A 318 -17.41 9.70 -12.56
C LYS A 318 -18.32 10.60 -11.76
N GLU A 319 -17.74 11.55 -11.06
CA GLU A 319 -18.54 12.59 -10.42
C GLU A 319 -19.14 13.51 -11.49
N PRO A 320 -20.39 13.96 -11.32
CA PRO A 320 -21.01 14.91 -12.22
C PRO A 320 -20.29 16.25 -12.18
N ASP A 321 -20.35 16.98 -13.28
CA ASP A 321 -19.89 18.37 -13.36
C ASP A 321 -20.97 19.28 -12.77
N ASP A 322 -20.69 19.86 -11.61
CA ASP A 322 -21.63 20.65 -10.84
C ASP A 322 -21.08 22.06 -10.45
N GLU A 323 -20.06 22.53 -11.16
CA GLU A 323 -19.41 23.82 -10.85
C GLU A 323 -20.40 25.00 -10.88
N ASN A 324 -21.43 24.95 -11.70
CA ASN A 324 -22.43 26.03 -11.89
C ASN A 324 -23.63 25.94 -10.94
N LEU A 325 -23.69 25.02 -9.99
CA LEU A 325 -24.81 24.94 -9.06
C LEU A 325 -24.70 25.99 -7.94
N PRO A 326 -25.83 26.56 -7.45
CA PRO A 326 -25.83 27.49 -6.33
C PRO A 326 -25.39 26.84 -5.03
N ALA A 327 -24.93 27.61 -4.05
CA ALA A 327 -24.62 27.12 -2.69
C ALA A 327 -25.86 26.47 -2.06
N PHE A 328 -25.63 25.46 -1.18
CA PHE A 328 -26.73 24.79 -0.50
C PHE A 328 -27.40 25.72 0.50
N SER A 329 -28.73 25.72 0.51
CA SER A 329 -29.54 26.39 1.55
C SER A 329 -29.64 25.56 2.82
N GLY A 330 -29.50 24.25 2.70
CA GLY A 330 -29.54 23.31 3.81
C GLY A 330 -30.78 22.42 3.88
N ALA A 331 -31.62 22.38 2.83
CA ALA A 331 -32.71 21.42 2.75
C ALA A 331 -32.19 20.04 2.34
N LEU A 332 -32.73 19.01 2.96
CA LEU A 332 -32.40 17.61 2.67
C LEU A 332 -33.67 16.76 2.66
N LYS A 333 -33.82 15.94 1.62
CA LYS A 333 -34.96 15.03 1.50
C LYS A 333 -34.50 13.64 1.11
N PHE A 334 -35.08 12.64 1.79
CA PHE A 334 -35.02 11.22 1.46
C PHE A 334 -36.40 10.77 1.01
N SER A 335 -36.48 10.06 -0.10
CA SER A 335 -37.74 9.58 -0.68
C SER A 335 -37.62 8.07 -0.97
N HIS A 336 -38.29 7.23 -0.18
CA HIS A 336 -38.31 5.77 -0.32
C HIS A 336 -36.92 5.15 -0.49
N VAL A 337 -35.97 5.54 0.38
CA VAL A 337 -34.56 5.15 0.27
C VAL A 337 -34.34 3.79 0.90
N ASP A 338 -33.85 2.84 0.05
CA ASP A 338 -33.26 1.59 0.50
C ASP A 338 -31.74 1.67 0.38
N PHE A 339 -31.05 1.05 1.32
CA PHE A 339 -29.61 0.94 1.26
C PHE A 339 -29.10 -0.40 1.78
N ARG A 340 -28.24 -1.04 1.01
CA ARG A 340 -27.58 -2.29 1.35
C ARG A 340 -26.08 -2.19 1.08
N TYR A 341 -25.27 -2.62 2.06
CA TYR A 341 -23.82 -2.73 1.88
C TYR A 341 -23.48 -3.86 0.89
N GLU A 342 -22.42 -3.70 0.14
CA GLU A 342 -21.93 -4.71 -0.79
C GLU A 342 -21.63 -6.02 -0.03
N GLY A 343 -22.15 -7.15 -0.51
CA GLY A 343 -21.99 -8.45 0.13
C GLY A 343 -22.92 -8.73 1.32
N ALA A 344 -23.76 -7.76 1.77
CA ALA A 344 -24.76 -8.01 2.80
C ALA A 344 -25.99 -8.71 2.23
N SER A 345 -26.61 -9.59 3.05
CA SER A 345 -27.85 -10.28 2.70
C SER A 345 -29.09 -9.41 2.88
N GLU A 346 -29.04 -8.45 3.82
CA GLU A 346 -30.16 -7.62 4.22
C GLU A 346 -29.89 -6.13 3.99
N ASN A 347 -30.95 -5.35 3.89
CA ASN A 347 -30.88 -3.91 3.79
C ASN A 347 -30.50 -3.30 5.15
N ALA A 348 -29.57 -2.37 5.16
CA ALA A 348 -29.24 -1.55 6.32
C ALA A 348 -30.27 -0.41 6.53
N LEU A 349 -30.96 0.01 5.47
CA LEU A 349 -32.09 0.93 5.49
C LEU A 349 -33.15 0.40 4.54
N SER A 350 -34.43 0.47 4.94
CA SER A 350 -35.59 0.02 4.16
C SER A 350 -36.68 1.07 4.18
N ASP A 351 -37.03 1.57 3.00
CA ASP A 351 -38.13 2.54 2.78
C ASP A 351 -38.05 3.80 3.66
N VAL A 352 -36.84 4.35 3.79
CA VAL A 352 -36.59 5.53 4.63
C VAL A 352 -37.02 6.79 3.89
N SER A 353 -37.99 7.51 4.44
CA SER A 353 -38.52 8.76 3.89
C SER A 353 -38.63 9.84 4.96
N PHE A 354 -37.95 10.99 4.71
CA PHE A 354 -38.02 12.18 5.57
C PHE A 354 -37.63 13.44 4.80
N ASP A 355 -38.02 14.57 5.36
CA ASP A 355 -37.67 15.90 4.91
C ASP A 355 -37.13 16.77 6.04
N ILE A 356 -36.12 17.57 5.77
CA ILE A 356 -35.49 18.52 6.69
C ILE A 356 -35.45 19.88 5.99
N ALA A 357 -36.05 20.88 6.64
CA ALA A 357 -36.03 22.25 6.13
C ALA A 357 -34.72 22.97 6.46
N PRO A 358 -34.35 24.01 5.67
CA PRO A 358 -33.19 24.84 5.98
C PRO A 358 -33.29 25.42 7.41
N GLY A 359 -32.19 25.29 8.17
CA GLY A 359 -32.13 25.81 9.55
C GLY A 359 -32.80 24.94 10.63
N GLU A 360 -33.45 23.84 10.24
CA GLU A 360 -34.12 22.92 11.18
C GLU A 360 -33.12 22.12 12.00
N LYS A 361 -33.40 21.91 13.29
CA LYS A 361 -32.62 21.02 14.15
C LYS A 361 -33.33 19.68 14.27
N VAL A 362 -32.76 18.64 13.70
CA VAL A 362 -33.37 17.30 13.63
C VAL A 362 -32.52 16.28 14.38
N ALA A 363 -33.19 15.40 15.12
CA ALA A 363 -32.53 14.27 15.78
C ALA A 363 -33.01 12.94 15.21
N PHE A 364 -32.06 12.02 14.97
CA PHE A 364 -32.34 10.62 14.72
C PHE A 364 -31.96 9.80 15.95
N ILE A 365 -32.91 9.11 16.53
CA ILE A 365 -32.73 8.28 17.72
C ILE A 365 -33.03 6.81 17.42
N GLY A 366 -32.31 5.90 18.05
CA GLY A 366 -32.50 4.45 17.90
C GLY A 366 -31.38 3.67 18.56
N GLY A 367 -31.56 2.38 18.72
CA GLY A 367 -30.57 1.46 19.27
C GLY A 367 -29.33 1.30 18.41
N THR A 368 -28.35 0.53 18.91
CA THR A 368 -27.20 0.09 18.07
C THR A 368 -27.71 -0.77 16.93
N GLY A 369 -27.19 -0.54 15.71
CA GLY A 369 -27.63 -1.28 14.52
C GLY A 369 -28.91 -0.75 13.86
N SER A 370 -29.60 0.26 14.40
CA SER A 370 -30.84 0.80 13.81
C SER A 370 -30.70 1.51 12.47
N GLY A 371 -29.47 1.70 11.92
CA GLY A 371 -29.25 2.33 10.61
C GLY A 371 -28.76 3.79 10.66
N LYS A 372 -28.57 4.42 11.84
CA LYS A 372 -28.13 5.83 11.98
C LYS A 372 -26.86 6.15 11.20
N SER A 373 -25.80 5.37 11.38
CA SER A 373 -24.53 5.59 10.69
C SER A 373 -24.63 5.34 9.17
N SER A 374 -25.60 4.54 8.72
CA SER A 374 -25.87 4.36 7.29
C SER A 374 -26.51 5.63 6.70
N ILE A 375 -27.41 6.30 7.41
CA ILE A 375 -27.95 7.60 7.01
C ILE A 375 -26.83 8.64 6.93
N VAL A 376 -25.93 8.70 7.94
CA VAL A 376 -24.75 9.59 7.91
C VAL A 376 -23.91 9.40 6.64
N LYS A 377 -23.61 8.14 6.31
CA LYS A 377 -22.80 7.80 5.12
C LYS A 377 -23.48 8.19 3.81
N LEU A 378 -24.79 8.06 3.72
CA LEU A 378 -25.58 8.50 2.57
C LEU A 378 -25.63 10.02 2.47
N ILE A 379 -25.86 10.75 3.59
CA ILE A 379 -25.84 12.21 3.64
C ILE A 379 -24.45 12.75 3.21
N MET A 380 -23.37 12.11 3.61
CA MET A 380 -22.01 12.52 3.21
C MET A 380 -21.63 12.09 1.78
N LYS A 381 -22.57 11.43 1.07
CA LYS A 381 -22.31 10.83 -0.25
C LYS A 381 -21.03 9.97 -0.25
N PHE A 382 -20.80 9.22 0.83
CA PHE A 382 -19.81 8.16 0.87
C PHE A 382 -20.31 6.91 0.14
N PHE A 383 -21.64 6.74 0.12
CA PHE A 383 -22.37 5.67 -0.55
C PHE A 383 -23.53 6.27 -1.33
N ASN A 384 -24.02 5.55 -2.32
CA ASN A 384 -25.25 5.87 -3.02
C ASN A 384 -26.38 4.97 -2.49
N PRO A 385 -27.66 5.41 -2.53
CA PRO A 385 -28.79 4.56 -2.20
C PRO A 385 -28.87 3.40 -3.18
N THR A 386 -29.38 2.24 -2.73
CA THR A 386 -29.66 1.07 -3.58
C THR A 386 -30.92 1.33 -4.41
N SER A 387 -31.94 1.95 -3.82
CA SER A 387 -33.14 2.44 -4.48
C SER A 387 -33.68 3.69 -3.77
N GLY A 388 -34.64 4.37 -4.37
CA GLY A 388 -35.16 5.64 -3.88
C GLY A 388 -34.28 6.82 -4.26
N GLU A 389 -34.56 7.99 -3.68
CA GLU A 389 -33.89 9.24 -4.06
C GLU A 389 -33.50 10.07 -2.82
N ILE A 390 -32.30 10.66 -2.89
CA ILE A 390 -31.82 11.64 -1.92
C ILE A 390 -31.63 12.95 -2.68
N SER A 391 -32.16 14.06 -2.15
CA SER A 391 -32.00 15.36 -2.79
C SER A 391 -31.57 16.44 -1.79
N TYR A 392 -30.74 17.37 -2.28
CA TYR A 392 -30.32 18.58 -1.59
C TYR A 392 -30.92 19.78 -2.30
N ASP A 393 -31.68 20.61 -1.59
CA ASP A 393 -32.39 21.79 -2.15
C ASP A 393 -33.18 21.44 -3.42
N GLY A 394 -33.81 20.26 -3.44
CA GLY A 394 -34.60 19.74 -4.56
C GLY A 394 -33.79 19.16 -5.73
N LYS A 395 -32.47 19.11 -5.66
CA LYS A 395 -31.60 18.46 -6.67
C LYS A 395 -31.19 17.08 -6.22
N SER A 396 -31.26 16.10 -7.12
CA SER A 396 -30.87 14.72 -6.85
C SER A 396 -29.39 14.61 -6.52
N VAL A 397 -29.07 13.77 -5.52
CA VAL A 397 -27.67 13.47 -5.15
C VAL A 397 -26.87 12.85 -6.30
N SER A 398 -27.53 12.23 -7.28
CA SER A 398 -26.92 11.69 -8.50
C SER A 398 -26.33 12.78 -9.40
N GLU A 399 -26.88 14.00 -9.35
CA GLU A 399 -26.46 15.16 -10.14
C GLU A 399 -25.43 16.06 -9.44
N ILE A 400 -25.08 15.73 -8.19
CA ILE A 400 -24.18 16.53 -7.35
C ILE A 400 -22.91 15.75 -7.06
N SER A 401 -21.73 16.35 -7.21
CA SER A 401 -20.46 15.70 -6.87
C SER A 401 -20.33 15.45 -5.36
N GLY A 402 -19.68 14.34 -4.98
CA GLY A 402 -19.40 14.06 -3.58
C GLY A 402 -18.51 15.15 -2.94
N LYS A 403 -17.62 15.76 -3.72
CA LYS A 403 -16.80 16.90 -3.29
C LYS A 403 -17.67 18.07 -2.88
N ARG A 404 -18.68 18.40 -3.68
CA ARG A 404 -19.60 19.49 -3.39
C ARG A 404 -20.45 19.23 -2.16
N VAL A 405 -21.02 18.00 -2.03
CA VAL A 405 -21.73 17.62 -0.83
C VAL A 405 -20.84 17.80 0.41
N ARG A 406 -19.63 17.25 0.37
CA ARG A 406 -18.68 17.33 1.48
C ARG A 406 -18.14 18.75 1.72
N ASN A 407 -18.20 19.68 0.78
CA ASN A 407 -17.88 21.07 1.02
C ASN A 407 -19.00 21.80 1.79
N ASN A 408 -20.26 21.44 1.58
CA ASN A 408 -21.43 22.09 2.19
C ASN A 408 -21.94 21.38 3.43
N VAL A 409 -21.67 20.07 3.58
CA VAL A 409 -22.03 19.27 4.76
C VAL A 409 -20.80 19.10 5.63
N THR A 410 -20.90 19.55 6.86
CA THR A 410 -19.86 19.36 7.89
C THR A 410 -20.27 18.21 8.78
N CYS A 411 -19.38 17.23 9.00
CA CYS A 411 -19.67 16.05 9.80
C CYS A 411 -18.67 15.88 10.93
N VAL A 412 -19.17 15.64 12.14
CA VAL A 412 -18.42 15.13 13.29
C VAL A 412 -18.77 13.65 13.43
N LEU A 413 -17.83 12.79 13.11
CA LEU A 413 -18.00 11.33 13.12
C LEU A 413 -17.98 10.78 14.55
N GLN A 414 -18.61 9.65 14.76
CA GLN A 414 -18.66 8.93 16.05
C GLN A 414 -17.25 8.64 16.60
N ASN A 415 -16.35 8.14 15.76
CA ASN A 415 -14.96 7.94 16.11
C ASN A 415 -14.12 9.16 15.70
N ALA A 416 -13.65 9.92 16.68
CA ALA A 416 -12.80 11.07 16.47
C ALA A 416 -11.42 10.64 15.95
N THR A 417 -11.23 10.70 14.63
CA THR A 417 -9.92 10.44 14.03
C THR A 417 -9.03 11.67 14.18
N ILE A 418 -7.95 11.50 14.93
CA ILE A 418 -6.94 12.54 15.18
C ILE A 418 -5.65 12.15 14.47
N PHE A 419 -5.08 13.10 13.74
CA PHE A 419 -3.84 12.92 13.00
C PHE A 419 -2.64 13.34 13.86
N SER A 420 -1.49 12.70 13.63
CA SER A 420 -0.23 13.16 14.19
C SER A 420 0.13 14.54 13.64
N GLY A 421 0.78 15.36 14.46
CA GLY A 421 1.09 16.75 14.19
C GLY A 421 0.77 17.63 15.39
N THR A 422 0.25 18.84 15.19
CA THR A 422 -0.11 19.74 16.29
C THR A 422 -1.61 19.87 16.49
N ILE A 423 -2.03 20.43 17.62
CA ILE A 423 -3.46 20.80 17.84
C ILE A 423 -3.92 21.75 16.74
N GLY A 424 -3.13 22.79 16.45
CA GLY A 424 -3.43 23.76 15.40
C GLY A 424 -3.57 23.12 14.03
N SER A 425 -2.66 22.20 13.65
CA SER A 425 -2.72 21.50 12.36
C SER A 425 -3.96 20.62 12.23
N ASN A 426 -4.39 19.97 13.32
CA ASN A 426 -5.59 19.16 13.35
C ASN A 426 -6.88 19.98 13.17
N VAL A 427 -6.97 21.15 13.78
CA VAL A 427 -8.14 22.03 13.64
C VAL A 427 -8.16 22.66 12.24
N ARG A 428 -7.01 23.15 11.73
CA ARG A 428 -6.86 23.73 10.38
C ARG A 428 -7.06 22.75 9.24
N MET A 429 -7.20 21.46 9.51
CA MET A 429 -7.47 20.46 8.47
C MET A 429 -8.74 20.77 7.65
N SER A 430 -9.72 21.46 8.23
CA SER A 430 -10.97 21.86 7.57
C SER A 430 -10.86 23.21 6.86
N ALA A 431 -9.90 24.07 7.25
CA ALA A 431 -9.63 25.39 6.68
C ALA A 431 -8.14 25.72 6.88
N ALA A 432 -7.32 25.42 5.87
CA ALA A 432 -5.85 25.49 5.97
C ALA A 432 -5.33 26.90 6.28
N ASP A 433 -6.02 27.93 5.78
CA ASP A 433 -5.60 29.34 5.90
C ASP A 433 -6.19 30.04 7.14
N ALA A 434 -6.81 29.30 8.07
CA ALA A 434 -7.41 29.89 9.26
C ALA A 434 -6.35 30.47 10.19
N SER A 435 -6.61 31.69 10.69
CA SER A 435 -5.76 32.36 11.68
C SER A 435 -5.80 31.63 13.03
N ASP A 436 -4.80 31.91 13.89
CA ASP A 436 -4.76 31.38 15.25
C ASP A 436 -6.01 31.79 16.04
N GLU A 437 -6.48 33.03 15.86
CA GLU A 437 -7.68 33.54 16.49
C GLU A 437 -8.92 32.71 16.14
N GLN A 438 -9.10 32.41 14.86
CA GLN A 438 -10.20 31.55 14.38
C GLN A 438 -10.10 30.14 14.94
N VAL A 439 -8.87 29.61 15.08
CA VAL A 439 -8.64 28.30 15.69
C VAL A 439 -9.01 28.31 17.17
N TYR A 440 -8.62 29.37 17.92
CA TYR A 440 -8.99 29.51 19.34
C TYR A 440 -10.50 29.71 19.52
N ASP A 441 -11.18 30.41 18.61
CA ASP A 441 -12.64 30.54 18.66
C ASP A 441 -13.34 29.18 18.44
N ALA A 442 -12.85 28.38 17.47
CA ALA A 442 -13.36 27.03 17.27
C ALA A 442 -13.11 26.13 18.48
N LEU A 443 -11.94 26.23 19.13
CA LEU A 443 -11.61 25.52 20.37
C LEU A 443 -12.48 25.98 21.54
N LYS A 444 -12.85 27.26 21.60
CA LYS A 444 -13.78 27.81 22.61
C LYS A 444 -15.17 27.22 22.46
N ILE A 445 -15.69 27.13 21.23
CA ILE A 445 -17.00 26.52 20.97
C ILE A 445 -17.01 25.07 21.44
N ALA A 446 -15.93 24.34 21.24
CA ALA A 446 -15.76 22.95 21.64
C ALA A 446 -15.36 22.75 23.12
N GLU A 447 -15.33 23.79 23.94
CA GLU A 447 -14.91 23.75 25.36
C GLU A 447 -13.48 23.17 25.55
N LEU A 448 -12.59 23.39 24.57
CA LEU A 448 -11.21 22.88 24.60
C LEU A 448 -10.16 23.99 24.75
N LYS A 449 -10.55 25.28 24.61
CA LYS A 449 -9.64 26.43 24.65
C LYS A 449 -8.82 26.47 25.95
N GLY A 450 -9.48 26.36 27.12
CA GLY A 450 -8.79 26.39 28.41
C GLY A 450 -7.76 25.26 28.60
N PHE A 451 -8.02 24.08 28.02
CA PHE A 451 -7.03 23.01 28.01
C PHE A 451 -5.80 23.40 27.19
N VAL A 452 -6.01 23.97 25.98
CA VAL A 452 -4.93 24.33 25.07
C VAL A 452 -4.08 25.48 25.60
N GLU A 453 -4.71 26.49 26.22
CA GLU A 453 -4.02 27.64 26.84
C GLU A 453 -3.17 27.26 28.04
N ASN A 454 -3.49 26.16 28.73
CA ASN A 454 -2.67 25.63 29.83
C ASN A 454 -1.49 24.75 29.38
N LEU A 455 -1.35 24.49 28.09
CA LEU A 455 -0.21 23.78 27.54
C LEU A 455 0.94 24.76 27.27
N GLU A 456 2.18 24.37 27.55
CA GLU A 456 3.36 25.22 27.32
C GLU A 456 3.50 25.69 25.86
N THR A 457 3.11 24.86 24.91
CA THR A 457 3.23 25.12 23.47
C THR A 457 1.89 25.50 22.81
N GLY A 458 0.79 25.56 23.56
CA GLY A 458 -0.53 25.99 23.06
C GLY A 458 -0.97 25.20 21.82
N LEU A 459 -1.20 25.89 20.69
CA LEU A 459 -1.60 25.30 19.41
C LEU A 459 -0.53 24.38 18.79
N ASP A 460 0.75 24.57 19.15
CA ASP A 460 1.86 23.78 18.66
C ASP A 460 2.10 22.51 19.48
N TYR A 461 1.26 22.22 20.48
CA TYR A 461 1.32 20.98 21.25
C TYR A 461 1.25 19.78 20.31
N GLU A 462 2.27 18.90 20.40
CA GLU A 462 2.43 17.75 19.54
C GLU A 462 1.45 16.64 19.90
N ILE A 463 0.71 16.19 18.91
CA ILE A 463 -0.22 15.07 19.00
C ILE A 463 0.43 13.82 18.39
N LEU A 464 0.55 12.78 19.21
CA LEU A 464 1.09 11.50 18.80
C LEU A 464 0.10 10.74 17.89
N SER A 465 0.59 9.68 17.23
CA SER A 465 -0.22 8.88 16.32
C SER A 465 -1.54 8.42 16.94
N GLY A 466 -2.66 8.70 16.24
CA GLY A 466 -4.02 8.41 16.71
C GLY A 466 -4.45 9.20 17.95
N GLY A 467 -3.71 10.27 18.30
CA GLY A 467 -3.99 11.09 19.49
C GLY A 467 -3.82 10.31 20.78
N SER A 468 -2.85 9.39 20.88
CA SER A 468 -2.67 8.51 22.05
C SER A 468 -2.38 9.27 23.35
N ASN A 469 -1.91 10.51 23.25
CA ASN A 469 -1.68 11.43 24.37
C ASN A 469 -2.88 12.33 24.71
N LEU A 470 -4.06 12.12 24.10
CA LEU A 470 -5.29 12.83 24.39
C LEU A 470 -6.34 11.88 24.99
N SER A 471 -7.15 12.37 25.93
CA SER A 471 -8.31 11.63 26.43
C SER A 471 -9.41 11.51 25.35
N GLY A 472 -10.34 10.56 25.50
CA GLY A 472 -11.47 10.38 24.58
C GLY A 472 -12.30 11.65 24.40
N GLY A 473 -12.61 12.34 25.49
CA GLY A 473 -13.35 13.61 25.47
C GLY A 473 -12.55 14.75 24.81
N GLN A 474 -11.22 14.80 24.97
CA GLN A 474 -10.38 15.78 24.29
C GLN A 474 -10.35 15.53 22.78
N LYS A 475 -10.22 14.27 22.34
CA LYS A 475 -10.29 13.89 20.91
C LYS A 475 -11.61 14.31 20.29
N GLN A 476 -12.73 14.05 21.00
CA GLN A 476 -14.05 14.38 20.50
C GLN A 476 -14.23 15.91 20.38
N ARG A 477 -13.84 16.67 21.41
CA ARG A 477 -13.86 18.15 21.37
C ARG A 477 -12.97 18.73 20.28
N LEU A 478 -11.79 18.14 20.05
CA LEU A 478 -10.91 18.55 18.96
C LEU A 478 -11.55 18.29 17.58
N SER A 479 -12.28 17.18 17.43
CA SER A 479 -13.06 16.88 16.22
C SER A 479 -14.22 17.86 16.01
N ILE A 480 -14.89 18.29 17.10
CA ILE A 480 -15.91 19.34 17.06
C ILE A 480 -15.28 20.67 16.65
N ALA A 481 -14.16 21.08 17.26
CA ALA A 481 -13.46 22.31 16.88
C ALA A 481 -13.06 22.33 15.41
N ARG A 482 -12.54 21.21 14.87
CA ARG A 482 -12.27 21.04 13.43
C ARG A 482 -13.52 21.31 12.58
N ALA A 483 -14.69 20.80 13.01
CA ALA A 483 -15.94 20.99 12.31
C ALA A 483 -16.42 22.45 12.35
N MET A 484 -16.18 23.17 13.44
CA MET A 484 -16.61 24.57 13.60
C MET A 484 -15.83 25.55 12.74
N LEU A 485 -14.61 25.20 12.36
CA LEU A 485 -13.79 26.02 11.46
C LEU A 485 -14.31 25.97 10.01
N LYS A 486 -15.10 24.95 9.67
CA LYS A 486 -15.68 24.80 8.33
C LYS A 486 -17.05 25.47 8.25
N ASN A 487 -17.23 26.34 7.26
CA ASN A 487 -18.52 27.01 7.03
C ASN A 487 -19.45 26.17 6.14
N GLY A 488 -20.13 25.20 6.72
CA GLY A 488 -21.15 24.37 6.06
C GLY A 488 -22.55 24.97 6.14
N SER A 489 -23.48 24.47 5.29
CA SER A 489 -24.92 24.74 5.40
C SER A 489 -25.63 23.71 6.28
N ILE A 490 -25.11 22.49 6.32
CA ILE A 490 -25.61 21.36 7.14
C ILE A 490 -24.50 20.89 8.07
N TYR A 491 -24.84 20.76 9.35
CA TYR A 491 -23.93 20.20 10.36
C TYR A 491 -24.50 18.89 10.89
N LEU A 492 -23.72 17.83 10.74
CA LEU A 492 -24.08 16.46 11.09
C LEU A 492 -23.22 15.98 12.26
N PHE A 493 -23.86 15.56 13.34
CA PHE A 493 -23.22 15.06 14.56
C PHE A 493 -23.58 13.58 14.74
N ASP A 494 -22.63 12.66 14.47
CA ASP A 494 -22.84 11.22 14.61
C ASP A 494 -22.36 10.76 15.99
N ASP A 495 -23.27 10.66 16.94
CA ASP A 495 -23.04 10.28 18.36
C ASP A 495 -21.84 11.02 19.01
N SER A 496 -21.66 12.28 18.58
CA SER A 496 -20.44 13.06 18.81
C SER A 496 -20.28 13.57 20.23
N PHE A 497 -21.25 13.34 21.11
CA PHE A 497 -21.25 13.81 22.49
C PHE A 497 -21.08 12.67 23.50
N SER A 498 -21.07 11.42 23.07
CA SER A 498 -21.08 10.24 23.95
C SER A 498 -19.87 10.12 24.88
N ALA A 499 -18.70 10.64 24.45
CA ALA A 499 -17.45 10.64 25.22
C ALA A 499 -17.29 11.85 26.17
N LEU A 500 -18.26 12.75 26.21
CA LEU A 500 -18.24 13.95 27.06
C LEU A 500 -18.98 13.71 28.38
N ASP A 501 -18.51 14.33 29.44
CA ASP A 501 -19.23 14.44 30.69
C ASP A 501 -20.45 15.38 30.54
N PHE A 502 -21.40 15.24 31.41
CA PHE A 502 -22.72 15.91 31.31
C PHE A 502 -22.63 17.45 31.23
N LEU A 503 -21.75 18.06 32.04
CA LEU A 503 -21.58 19.52 32.05
C LEU A 503 -20.92 20.04 30.77
N THR A 504 -19.85 19.39 30.36
CA THR A 504 -19.13 19.73 29.09
C THR A 504 -20.06 19.54 27.90
N GLU A 505 -20.83 18.44 27.85
CA GLU A 505 -21.82 18.20 26.79
C GLU A 505 -22.86 19.34 26.73
N ALA A 506 -23.40 19.78 27.86
CA ALA A 506 -24.36 20.86 27.92
C ALA A 506 -23.82 22.19 27.39
N HIS A 507 -22.61 22.58 27.82
CA HIS A 507 -21.94 23.80 27.36
C HIS A 507 -21.61 23.75 25.86
N VAL A 508 -21.06 22.63 25.37
CA VAL A 508 -20.77 22.47 23.95
C VAL A 508 -22.04 22.59 23.10
N LYS A 509 -23.14 21.96 23.51
CA LYS A 509 -24.45 22.08 22.81
C LYS A 509 -24.97 23.51 22.79
N GLU A 510 -24.90 24.22 23.91
CA GLU A 510 -25.32 25.61 24.00
C GLU A 510 -24.47 26.51 23.07
N ASN A 511 -23.15 26.33 23.06
CA ASN A 511 -22.22 27.04 22.16
C ASN A 511 -22.52 26.75 20.69
N LEU A 512 -22.77 25.46 20.35
CA LEU A 512 -23.13 25.04 18.99
C LEU A 512 -24.47 25.65 18.56
N ASP A 513 -25.51 25.67 19.44
CA ASP A 513 -26.82 26.24 19.10
C ASP A 513 -26.73 27.74 18.83
N LYS A 514 -25.91 28.48 19.59
CA LYS A 514 -25.62 29.89 19.37
C LYS A 514 -24.86 30.15 18.08
N THR A 515 -23.78 29.41 17.85
CA THR A 515 -22.89 29.62 16.70
C THR A 515 -23.52 29.18 15.37
N LEU A 516 -24.31 28.10 15.39
CA LEU A 516 -24.95 27.52 14.22
C LEU A 516 -26.42 27.97 14.06
N SER A 517 -26.75 29.18 14.53
CA SER A 517 -28.10 29.76 14.33
C SER A 517 -28.39 29.88 12.83
N GLY A 518 -29.57 29.42 12.40
CA GLY A 518 -29.97 29.43 10.98
C GLY A 518 -29.30 28.36 10.09
N LYS A 519 -28.41 27.51 10.62
CA LYS A 519 -27.85 26.35 9.91
C LYS A 519 -28.64 25.09 10.25
N THR A 520 -28.76 24.20 9.26
CA THR A 520 -29.40 22.90 9.46
C THR A 520 -28.52 22.01 10.34
N LYS A 521 -29.10 21.47 11.42
CA LYS A 521 -28.39 20.61 12.39
C LYS A 521 -29.03 19.23 12.41
N ILE A 522 -28.23 18.20 12.16
CA ILE A 522 -28.67 16.80 12.19
C ILE A 522 -27.87 16.07 13.26
N VAL A 523 -28.56 15.54 14.27
CA VAL A 523 -27.93 14.86 15.40
C VAL A 523 -28.34 13.39 15.40
N MET A 524 -27.38 12.49 15.21
CA MET A 524 -27.58 11.07 15.45
C MET A 524 -27.24 10.77 16.90
N THR A 525 -28.14 10.14 17.61
CA THR A 525 -27.95 9.90 19.06
C THR A 525 -28.63 8.62 19.51
N GLN A 526 -28.13 8.07 20.61
CA GLN A 526 -28.82 7.03 21.37
C GLN A 526 -29.49 7.60 22.66
N ARG A 527 -29.20 8.88 22.99
CA ARG A 527 -29.68 9.52 24.23
C ARG A 527 -30.97 10.29 24.00
N ALA A 528 -32.02 9.92 24.72
CA ALA A 528 -33.30 10.61 24.66
C ALA A 528 -33.20 12.09 25.07
N SER A 529 -32.35 12.42 26.06
CA SER A 529 -32.08 13.80 26.48
C SER A 529 -31.52 14.68 25.38
N THR A 530 -30.67 14.12 24.52
CA THR A 530 -30.10 14.83 23.37
C THR A 530 -31.16 15.02 22.28
N ALA A 531 -31.94 13.98 21.97
CA ALA A 531 -33.01 14.04 20.98
C ALA A 531 -34.12 15.02 21.36
N ALA A 532 -34.45 15.11 22.65
CA ALA A 532 -35.55 15.98 23.16
C ALA A 532 -35.37 17.48 22.86
N SER A 533 -34.14 17.93 22.59
CA SER A 533 -33.83 19.33 22.26
C SER A 533 -33.98 19.66 20.76
N ALA A 534 -34.37 18.71 19.91
CA ALA A 534 -34.56 18.90 18.49
C ALA A 534 -35.98 19.35 18.15
N ASP A 535 -36.13 20.13 17.05
CA ASP A 535 -37.41 20.57 16.54
C ASP A 535 -38.22 19.38 15.99
N LYS A 536 -37.55 18.39 15.41
CA LYS A 536 -38.16 17.17 14.88
C LYS A 536 -37.26 15.97 15.20
N ILE A 537 -37.90 14.88 15.60
CA ILE A 537 -37.22 13.62 15.94
C ILE A 537 -37.72 12.52 15.02
N PHE A 538 -36.79 11.74 14.48
CA PHE A 538 -37.07 10.50 13.78
C PHE A 538 -36.56 9.32 14.61
N VAL A 539 -37.47 8.37 14.89
CA VAL A 539 -37.15 7.15 15.62
C VAL A 539 -36.82 6.05 14.61
N LEU A 540 -35.60 5.54 14.69
CA LEU A 540 -35.10 4.48 13.82
C LEU A 540 -35.10 3.15 14.56
N ASP A 541 -35.66 2.13 13.91
CA ASP A 541 -35.62 0.76 14.38
C ASP A 541 -35.48 -0.19 13.18
N GLU A 542 -34.54 -1.13 13.25
CA GLU A 542 -34.24 -2.11 12.19
C GLU A 542 -34.17 -1.51 10.75
N GLY A 543 -33.53 -0.37 10.61
CA GLY A 543 -33.36 0.31 9.33
C GLY A 543 -34.59 1.05 8.81
N ARG A 544 -35.65 1.21 9.62
CA ARG A 544 -36.91 1.90 9.25
C ARG A 544 -37.17 3.07 10.18
N ILE A 545 -37.90 4.08 9.71
CA ILE A 545 -38.45 5.14 10.58
C ILE A 545 -39.78 4.64 11.13
N VAL A 546 -39.80 4.38 12.44
CA VAL A 546 -41.00 3.88 13.17
C VAL A 546 -41.77 4.98 13.89
N GLY A 547 -41.21 6.17 13.98
CA GLY A 547 -41.86 7.33 14.58
C GLY A 547 -41.26 8.65 14.12
N ARG A 548 -42.09 9.68 14.00
CA ARG A 548 -41.68 11.05 13.69
C ARG A 548 -42.54 12.07 14.43
N GLY A 549 -41.93 13.13 14.92
CA GLY A 549 -42.65 14.20 15.66
C GLY A 549 -41.75 14.92 16.64
N THR A 550 -42.36 15.72 17.52
CA THR A 550 -41.66 16.36 18.64
C THR A 550 -41.46 15.37 19.80
N HIS A 551 -40.65 15.74 20.78
CA HIS A 551 -40.45 14.94 21.98
C HIS A 551 -41.79 14.58 22.67
N LYS A 552 -42.71 15.56 22.79
CA LYS A 552 -44.01 15.37 23.43
C LYS A 552 -44.89 14.41 22.62
N ASP A 553 -44.94 14.58 21.31
CA ASP A 553 -45.74 13.74 20.41
C ASP A 553 -45.30 12.29 20.49
N LEU A 554 -43.98 12.06 20.43
CA LEU A 554 -43.39 10.71 20.42
C LEU A 554 -43.53 9.98 21.75
N LEU A 555 -43.54 10.68 22.88
CA LEU A 555 -43.84 10.07 24.20
C LEU A 555 -45.23 9.47 24.23
N SER A 556 -46.22 10.06 23.54
CA SER A 556 -47.59 9.56 23.47
C SER A 556 -47.82 8.55 22.35
N SER A 557 -47.20 8.74 21.15
CA SER A 557 -47.54 8.02 19.93
C SER A 557 -46.56 6.92 19.54
N CYS A 558 -45.32 6.94 20.04
CA CYS A 558 -44.28 6.00 19.62
C CYS A 558 -43.78 5.13 20.78
N ARG A 559 -44.11 3.84 20.74
CA ARG A 559 -43.71 2.88 21.77
C ARG A 559 -42.21 2.78 21.93
N GLN A 560 -41.48 2.67 20.84
CA GLN A 560 -39.99 2.53 20.84
C GLN A 560 -39.32 3.76 21.47
N TYR A 561 -39.80 4.98 21.16
CA TYR A 561 -39.27 6.20 21.77
C TYR A 561 -39.51 6.24 23.28
N ARG A 562 -40.68 5.84 23.69
CA ARG A 562 -41.06 5.78 25.12
C ARG A 562 -40.19 4.78 25.88
N GLU A 563 -40.00 3.58 25.34
CA GLU A 563 -39.13 2.56 25.93
C GLU A 563 -37.67 3.06 26.08
N ILE A 564 -37.12 3.74 25.07
CA ILE A 564 -35.79 4.36 25.15
C ILE A 564 -35.75 5.43 26.24
N TYR A 565 -36.75 6.31 26.30
CA TYR A 565 -36.82 7.39 27.29
C TYR A 565 -36.96 6.86 28.71
N GLU A 566 -37.87 5.94 28.95
CA GLU A 566 -38.10 5.32 30.26
C GLU A 566 -36.87 4.56 30.75
N SER A 567 -36.24 3.81 29.89
CA SER A 567 -34.99 3.09 30.20
C SER A 567 -33.86 4.02 30.65
N GLN A 568 -33.79 5.22 30.10
CA GLN A 568 -32.70 6.17 30.40
C GLN A 568 -33.01 7.10 31.57
N THR A 569 -34.29 7.44 31.78
CA THR A 569 -34.68 8.39 32.82
C THR A 569 -35.18 7.73 34.10
N GLY A 570 -35.52 6.45 34.05
CA GLY A 570 -36.18 5.73 35.15
C GLY A 570 -37.62 6.21 35.43
N LYS A 571 -38.13 7.18 34.64
CA LYS A 571 -39.47 7.73 34.78
C LYS A 571 -40.44 6.99 33.87
N LYS A 572 -41.42 6.32 34.40
CA LYS A 572 -42.54 5.79 33.61
C LYS A 572 -43.41 6.95 33.12
N VAL A 573 -43.66 6.96 31.81
CA VAL A 573 -44.62 7.89 31.21
C VAL A 573 -45.98 7.21 31.26
N GLU A 574 -46.94 7.78 32.04
CA GLU A 574 -48.31 7.29 32.03
C GLU A 574 -48.88 7.34 30.61
N GLY A 575 -48.93 6.17 29.98
CA GLY A 575 -49.38 6.03 28.60
C GLY A 575 -50.89 6.26 28.50
N GLY A 576 -51.26 7.22 27.67
CA GLY A 576 -52.59 7.19 27.08
C GLY A 576 -52.76 5.87 26.32
N ALA A 577 -53.83 5.16 26.60
CA ALA A 577 -54.17 3.90 25.93
C ALA A 577 -54.22 4.09 24.42
N VAL A 578 -53.56 3.18 23.68
CA VAL A 578 -53.86 2.89 22.26
C VAL A 578 -54.66 1.63 22.20
#